data_fe7464a95526024f745ff2a0c2550a3a
#
_entry.id   fe7464a95526024f745ff2a0c2550a3a
#
_cell.length_a   1.000
_cell.length_b   1.000
_cell.length_c   1.000
_cell.angle_alpha   90.00
_cell.angle_beta   90.00
_cell.angle_gamma   90.00
#
_symmetry.space_group_name_H-M   'P 1'
#
loop_
_entity.id
_entity.type
_entity.pdbx_description
1 polymer ?
#
loop_
_entity_poly.entity_id
_entity_poly.type
_entity_poly.pdbx_seq_one_letter_code
_entity_poly.pdbx_strand_id
1 'polypeptide(L)'
;MKKIAFIAVMAGLVLSGCNHGKTVDETVETDRYTLHIQDFKSYCAATGNSEVKHCINPDTTVLNTTIPELAMHLAAMTRGPYLDSVMFYVDINKQAFLPHYVYTIVDRDTTQPKDYTPLMQALMDRGILRADTIYEPRQLLVISDTARLNSYRKAEADLDFTNVLSMAVQMQQSYFMPVTPGPGVEMDIMTDGHFMGDNWEKDSLWLDERGLRIIPDPQGSLLRIVIFNRAKGRI
;
A
#
# COMPACT_ATOMS: atom_id res chain seq x y z
N MET A 1 -5.44 -47.56 -16.84
CA MET A 1 -4.50 -46.73 -17.62
C MET A 1 -5.07 -45.38 -18.08
N LYS A 2 -6.22 -44.88 -17.50
CA LYS A 2 -6.82 -43.56 -17.89
C LYS A 2 -6.52 -42.39 -16.93
N LYS A 3 -5.88 -42.65 -15.78
CA LYS A 3 -5.60 -41.61 -14.78
C LYS A 3 -4.26 -40.88 -14.95
N ILE A 4 -3.33 -41.42 -15.70
CA ILE A 4 -1.99 -40.82 -15.90
C ILE A 4 -2.03 -39.75 -16.99
N ALA A 5 -2.93 -39.83 -17.97
CA ALA A 5 -3.06 -38.85 -19.04
C ALA A 5 -3.62 -37.51 -18.56
N PHE A 6 -4.43 -37.51 -17.48
CA PHE A 6 -5.06 -36.30 -16.96
C PHE A 6 -4.08 -35.40 -16.17
N ILE A 7 -3.10 -36.01 -15.49
CA ILE A 7 -2.08 -35.27 -14.72
C ILE A 7 -1.07 -34.60 -15.66
N ALA A 8 -0.75 -35.23 -16.79
CA ALA A 8 0.17 -34.64 -17.77
C ALA A 8 -0.43 -33.42 -18.49
N VAL A 9 -1.76 -33.38 -18.70
CA VAL A 9 -2.45 -32.23 -19.31
C VAL A 9 -2.54 -31.07 -18.36
N MET A 10 -2.74 -31.31 -17.06
CA MET A 10 -2.77 -30.23 -16.04
C MET A 10 -1.36 -29.65 -15.79
N ALA A 11 -0.32 -30.45 -15.81
CA ALA A 11 1.06 -29.99 -15.71
C ALA A 11 1.50 -29.15 -16.93
N GLY A 12 1.01 -29.50 -18.13
CA GLY A 12 1.24 -28.73 -19.35
C GLY A 12 0.54 -27.36 -19.37
N LEU A 13 -0.64 -27.25 -18.74
CA LEU A 13 -1.39 -25.99 -18.66
C LEU A 13 -0.80 -24.99 -17.64
N VAL A 14 -0.12 -25.47 -16.61
CA VAL A 14 0.57 -24.60 -15.64
C VAL A 14 1.88 -24.04 -16.22
N LEU A 15 2.52 -24.75 -17.14
CA LEU A 15 3.77 -24.30 -17.78
C LEU A 15 3.54 -23.41 -19.02
N SER A 16 2.33 -23.40 -19.61
CA SER A 16 2.02 -22.56 -20.76
C SER A 16 1.52 -21.14 -20.42
N GLY A 17 1.44 -20.81 -19.14
CA GLY A 17 1.10 -19.47 -18.63
C GLY A 17 2.24 -18.44 -18.64
N CYS A 18 3.42 -18.78 -19.12
CA CYS A 18 4.45 -17.78 -19.45
C CYS A 18 4.00 -17.03 -20.71
N ASN A 19 3.17 -16.02 -20.51
CA ASN A 19 2.92 -15.00 -21.52
C ASN A 19 4.28 -14.56 -22.07
N HIS A 20 4.47 -14.71 -23.38
CA HIS A 20 5.52 -14.06 -24.13
C HIS A 20 5.22 -12.55 -24.17
N GLY A 21 5.04 -11.95 -22.98
CA GLY A 21 4.88 -10.52 -22.80
C GLY A 21 6.17 -9.82 -23.20
N LYS A 22 6.02 -8.69 -23.85
CA LYS A 22 7.09 -7.76 -24.15
C LYS A 22 7.90 -7.55 -22.88
N THR A 23 9.22 -7.75 -22.95
CA THR A 23 10.14 -7.46 -21.85
C THR A 23 9.98 -6.01 -21.45
N VAL A 24 9.80 -5.76 -20.16
CA VAL A 24 9.68 -4.41 -19.60
C VAL A 24 11.03 -4.06 -18.97
N ASP A 25 11.64 -3.01 -19.50
CA ASP A 25 12.85 -2.41 -18.95
C ASP A 25 12.78 -0.91 -19.27
N GLU A 26 12.22 -0.14 -18.35
CA GLU A 26 12.06 1.30 -18.49
C GLU A 26 12.80 2.05 -17.38
N THR A 27 13.33 3.22 -17.73
CA THR A 27 13.96 4.12 -16.77
C THR A 27 13.23 5.46 -16.75
N VAL A 28 12.86 5.90 -15.56
CA VAL A 28 12.30 7.23 -15.30
C VAL A 28 13.31 8.03 -14.49
N GLU A 29 13.70 9.17 -15.00
CA GLU A 29 14.67 10.06 -14.36
C GLU A 29 14.02 11.37 -13.94
N THR A 30 14.41 11.86 -12.78
CA THR A 30 14.18 13.22 -12.28
C THR A 30 15.53 13.81 -11.86
N ASP A 31 15.57 15.05 -11.43
CA ASP A 31 16.82 15.68 -10.95
C ASP A 31 17.45 14.89 -9.79
N ARG A 32 16.63 14.28 -8.94
CA ARG A 32 17.07 13.58 -7.74
C ARG A 32 17.02 12.06 -7.86
N TYR A 33 16.02 11.51 -8.54
CA TYR A 33 15.76 10.07 -8.53
C TYR A 33 15.95 9.43 -9.90
N THR A 34 16.50 8.22 -9.92
CA THR A 34 16.41 7.29 -11.03
C THR A 34 15.54 6.11 -10.61
N LEU A 35 14.48 5.84 -11.37
CA LEU A 35 13.62 4.66 -11.18
C LEU A 35 13.78 3.72 -12.37
N HIS A 36 14.22 2.50 -12.12
CA HIS A 36 14.17 1.40 -13.08
C HIS A 36 12.91 0.57 -12.83
N ILE A 37 12.16 0.30 -13.90
CA ILE A 37 10.95 -0.53 -13.92
C ILE A 37 11.25 -1.75 -14.79
N GLN A 38 11.32 -2.93 -14.18
CA GLN A 38 11.71 -4.14 -14.90
C GLN A 38 10.71 -5.27 -14.63
N ASP A 39 10.44 -6.10 -15.63
CA ASP A 39 9.86 -7.41 -15.34
C ASP A 39 10.88 -8.28 -14.59
N PHE A 40 10.39 -9.32 -13.90
CA PHE A 40 11.24 -10.17 -13.07
C PHE A 40 12.39 -10.80 -13.84
N LYS A 41 12.16 -11.20 -15.09
CA LYS A 41 13.18 -11.82 -15.95
C LYS A 41 14.28 -10.82 -16.30
N SER A 42 13.93 -9.60 -16.67
CA SER A 42 14.88 -8.52 -16.98
C SER A 42 15.70 -8.16 -15.74
N TYR A 43 15.08 -8.05 -14.58
CA TYR A 43 15.77 -7.81 -13.31
C TYR A 43 16.78 -8.92 -12.98
N CYS A 44 16.37 -10.20 -13.08
CA CYS A 44 17.28 -11.33 -12.82
C CYS A 44 18.44 -11.35 -13.81
N ALA A 45 18.19 -11.05 -15.07
CA ALA A 45 19.25 -11.00 -16.10
C ALA A 45 20.26 -9.86 -15.83
N ALA A 46 19.79 -8.70 -15.37
CA ALA A 46 20.63 -7.54 -15.07
C ALA A 46 21.45 -7.70 -13.78
N THR A 47 20.86 -8.33 -12.75
CA THR A 47 21.47 -8.42 -11.41
C THR A 47 22.16 -9.75 -11.13
N GLY A 48 21.86 -10.80 -11.89
CA GLY A 48 22.29 -12.17 -11.62
C GLY A 48 21.54 -12.85 -10.45
N ASN A 49 20.54 -12.19 -9.88
CA ASN A 49 19.75 -12.70 -8.76
C ASN A 49 18.61 -13.61 -9.25
N SER A 50 18.30 -14.64 -8.49
CA SER A 50 17.15 -15.53 -8.74
C SER A 50 15.88 -15.11 -7.99
N GLU A 51 15.97 -14.09 -7.16
CA GLU A 51 14.87 -13.57 -6.33
C GLU A 51 14.97 -12.03 -6.18
N VAL A 52 13.84 -11.38 -5.90
CA VAL A 52 13.81 -9.96 -5.54
C VAL A 52 13.90 -9.83 -4.03
N LYS A 53 14.99 -9.22 -3.57
CA LYS A 53 15.11 -8.83 -2.15
C LYS A 53 14.60 -7.42 -1.97
N HIS A 54 13.45 -7.30 -1.33
CA HIS A 54 12.92 -6.00 -0.94
C HIS A 54 13.90 -5.33 0.02
N CYS A 55 14.29 -4.10 -0.27
CA CYS A 55 15.12 -3.30 0.62
C CYS A 55 14.72 -1.82 0.55
N ILE A 56 14.88 -1.14 1.68
CA ILE A 56 14.73 0.32 1.77
C ILE A 56 15.98 0.83 2.47
N ASN A 57 16.94 1.26 1.69
CA ASN A 57 18.19 1.87 2.15
C ASN A 57 18.14 3.41 1.94
N PRO A 58 19.06 4.18 2.53
CA PRO A 58 19.10 5.63 2.31
C PRO A 58 19.16 6.02 0.84
N ASP A 59 19.99 5.32 0.05
CA ASP A 59 20.29 5.60 -1.35
C ASP A 59 19.51 4.72 -2.35
N THR A 60 19.01 3.57 -1.92
CA THR A 60 18.38 2.60 -2.83
C THR A 60 17.17 1.95 -2.20
N THR A 61 16.07 1.92 -2.94
CA THR A 61 14.85 1.20 -2.57
C THR A 61 14.50 0.20 -3.67
N VAL A 62 14.30 -1.07 -3.31
CA VAL A 62 13.86 -2.13 -4.22
C VAL A 62 12.52 -2.67 -3.76
N LEU A 63 11.53 -2.64 -4.65
CA LEU A 63 10.16 -3.12 -4.42
C LEU A 63 9.74 -4.06 -5.56
N ASN A 64 8.95 -5.08 -5.24
CA ASN A 64 8.27 -5.91 -6.24
C ASN A 64 6.76 -5.81 -5.99
N THR A 65 6.08 -5.02 -6.83
CA THR A 65 4.68 -4.67 -6.59
C THR A 65 4.00 -4.24 -7.89
N THR A 66 2.74 -3.83 -7.84
CA THR A 66 2.03 -3.20 -8.96
C THR A 66 2.34 -1.70 -9.06
N ILE A 67 2.07 -1.07 -10.21
CA ILE A 67 2.29 0.39 -10.39
C ILE A 67 1.50 1.23 -9.40
N PRO A 68 0.19 0.98 -9.15
CA PRO A 68 -0.55 1.76 -8.16
C PRO A 68 -0.04 1.58 -6.74
N GLU A 69 0.36 0.37 -6.35
CA GLU A 69 0.95 0.10 -5.03
C GLU A 69 2.31 0.78 -4.88
N LEU A 70 3.13 0.82 -5.95
CA LEU A 70 4.36 1.62 -5.95
C LEU A 70 4.04 3.08 -5.60
N ALA A 71 3.04 3.69 -6.28
CA ALA A 71 2.66 5.08 -6.02
C ALA A 71 2.20 5.29 -4.57
N MET A 72 1.47 4.33 -4.00
CA MET A 72 1.07 4.36 -2.59
C MET A 72 2.29 4.30 -1.65
N HIS A 73 3.25 3.41 -1.93
CA HIS A 73 4.51 3.34 -1.17
C HIS A 73 5.31 4.64 -1.26
N LEU A 74 5.44 5.23 -2.46
CA LEU A 74 6.13 6.50 -2.65
C LEU A 74 5.45 7.64 -1.89
N ALA A 75 4.12 7.72 -1.94
CA ALA A 75 3.35 8.71 -1.20
C ALA A 75 3.53 8.54 0.32
N ALA A 76 3.48 7.32 0.83
CA ALA A 76 3.69 7.01 2.24
C ALA A 76 5.12 7.36 2.69
N MET A 77 6.14 7.05 1.88
CA MET A 77 7.54 7.39 2.19
C MET A 77 7.81 8.90 2.14
N THR A 78 7.08 9.66 1.33
CA THR A 78 7.23 11.12 1.21
C THR A 78 6.62 11.86 2.41
N ARG A 79 5.44 11.45 2.83
CA ARG A 79 4.60 12.22 3.76
C ARG A 79 4.30 11.50 5.05
N GLY A 80 4.82 10.28 5.21
CA GLY A 80 4.40 9.35 6.24
C GLY A 80 3.14 8.57 5.82
N PRO A 81 2.86 7.47 6.52
CA PRO A 81 1.76 6.56 6.19
C PRO A 81 0.38 7.19 6.40
N TYR A 82 0.32 8.33 7.07
CA TYR A 82 -0.91 8.95 7.52
C TYR A 82 -0.91 10.47 7.36
N LEU A 83 -1.97 11.00 6.77
CA LEU A 83 -2.21 12.43 6.63
C LEU A 83 -3.65 12.78 7.04
N ASP A 84 -3.78 13.75 7.91
CA ASP A 84 -5.09 14.25 8.40
C ASP A 84 -5.99 14.82 7.28
N SER A 85 -5.41 15.15 6.14
CA SER A 85 -6.10 15.84 5.05
C SER A 85 -6.18 15.07 3.73
N VAL A 86 -5.43 13.97 3.59
CA VAL A 86 -5.38 13.21 2.33
C VAL A 86 -5.27 11.72 2.62
N MET A 87 -6.15 10.94 2.03
CA MET A 87 -6.08 9.48 1.98
C MET A 87 -5.53 9.05 0.62
N PHE A 88 -4.55 8.13 0.63
CA PHE A 88 -4.09 7.45 -0.58
C PHE A 88 -4.76 6.09 -0.67
N TYR A 89 -5.31 5.77 -1.83
CA TYR A 89 -6.06 4.53 -2.03
C TYR A 89 -5.65 3.79 -3.29
N VAL A 90 -5.65 2.48 -3.18
CA VAL A 90 -5.45 1.54 -4.28
C VAL A 90 -6.52 0.47 -4.19
N ASP A 91 -7.30 0.27 -5.24
CA ASP A 91 -8.36 -0.76 -5.27
C ASP A 91 -7.73 -2.15 -5.37
N ILE A 92 -7.64 -2.82 -4.22
CA ILE A 92 -7.02 -4.15 -4.08
C ILE A 92 -7.66 -5.19 -5.01
N ASN A 93 -8.99 -5.12 -5.21
CA ASN A 93 -9.67 -6.06 -6.08
C ASN A 93 -9.26 -5.92 -7.54
N LYS A 94 -8.92 -4.70 -7.98
CA LYS A 94 -8.37 -4.46 -9.32
C LYS A 94 -6.90 -4.81 -9.42
N GLN A 95 -6.16 -4.76 -8.30
CA GLN A 95 -4.72 -5.05 -8.27
C GLN A 95 -4.41 -6.53 -8.52
N ALA A 96 -5.26 -7.45 -8.06
CA ALA A 96 -5.05 -8.90 -8.20
C ALA A 96 -4.80 -9.36 -9.66
N PHE A 97 -5.19 -8.54 -10.64
CA PHE A 97 -5.01 -8.82 -12.07
C PHE A 97 -3.94 -7.96 -12.74
N LEU A 98 -3.26 -7.08 -12.00
CA LEU A 98 -2.20 -6.25 -12.55
C LEU A 98 -0.86 -6.98 -12.48
N PRO A 99 0.01 -6.79 -13.48
CA PRO A 99 1.35 -7.33 -13.44
C PRO A 99 2.17 -6.66 -12.33
N HIS A 100 2.98 -7.47 -11.66
CA HIS A 100 4.02 -7.02 -10.76
C HIS A 100 5.30 -6.72 -11.53
N TYR A 101 5.97 -5.64 -11.14
CA TYR A 101 7.28 -5.26 -11.67
C TYR A 101 8.26 -5.09 -10.52
N VAL A 102 9.54 -5.21 -10.84
CA VAL A 102 10.62 -4.86 -9.92
C VAL A 102 10.98 -3.40 -10.15
N TYR A 103 10.92 -2.62 -9.09
CA TYR A 103 11.26 -1.21 -9.07
C TYR A 103 12.54 -1.02 -8.28
N THR A 104 13.56 -0.46 -8.93
CA THR A 104 14.78 -0.02 -8.25
C THR A 104 14.84 1.49 -8.31
N ILE A 105 14.72 2.14 -7.16
CA ILE A 105 14.77 3.59 -7.01
C ILE A 105 16.13 3.95 -6.41
N VAL A 106 16.89 4.75 -7.14
CA VAL A 106 18.18 5.29 -6.68
C VAL A 106 17.98 6.76 -6.33
N ASP A 107 18.30 7.14 -5.08
CA ASP A 107 18.31 8.52 -4.60
C ASP A 107 19.73 9.10 -4.76
N ARG A 108 19.88 10.13 -5.57
CA ARG A 108 21.18 10.79 -5.84
C ARG A 108 21.58 11.81 -4.76
N ASP A 109 20.63 12.18 -3.88
CA ASP A 109 20.87 13.12 -2.78
C ASP A 109 20.22 12.62 -1.48
N THR A 110 20.98 11.81 -0.75
CA THR A 110 20.55 11.23 0.51
C THR A 110 20.64 12.22 1.70
N THR A 111 21.12 13.44 1.46
CA THR A 111 21.26 14.47 2.51
C THR A 111 19.93 15.19 2.81
N GLN A 112 18.99 15.12 1.88
CA GLN A 112 17.67 15.73 1.99
C GLN A 112 16.61 14.72 2.43
N PRO A 113 15.56 15.13 3.14
CA PRO A 113 14.39 14.28 3.41
C PRO A 113 13.84 13.71 2.11
N LYS A 114 13.41 12.45 2.14
CA LYS A 114 12.84 11.78 0.96
C LYS A 114 11.54 12.47 0.54
N ASP A 115 11.51 12.96 -0.70
CA ASP A 115 10.32 13.50 -1.36
C ASP A 115 10.20 12.88 -2.76
N TYR A 116 9.32 11.89 -2.90
CA TYR A 116 9.08 11.21 -4.17
C TYR A 116 8.00 11.88 -5.03
N THR A 117 7.51 13.07 -4.65
CA THR A 117 6.52 13.81 -5.45
C THR A 117 6.98 14.04 -6.89
N PRO A 118 8.24 14.46 -7.18
CA PRO A 118 8.71 14.61 -8.55
C PRO A 118 8.71 13.30 -9.33
N LEU A 119 9.02 12.17 -8.67
CA LEU A 119 9.02 10.86 -9.31
C LEU A 119 7.59 10.41 -9.65
N MET A 120 6.63 10.60 -8.75
CA MET A 120 5.21 10.32 -9.02
C MET A 120 4.69 11.19 -10.18
N GLN A 121 5.05 12.47 -10.22
CA GLN A 121 4.69 13.35 -11.32
C GLN A 121 5.28 12.86 -12.66
N ALA A 122 6.55 12.48 -12.69
CA ALA A 122 7.18 11.94 -13.89
C ALA A 122 6.51 10.64 -14.39
N LEU A 123 6.04 9.77 -13.48
CA LEU A 123 5.26 8.59 -13.83
C LEU A 123 3.90 8.96 -14.46
N MET A 124 3.24 10.00 -13.95
CA MET A 124 1.97 10.51 -14.51
C MET A 124 2.18 11.16 -15.87
N ASP A 125 3.20 11.99 -16.04
CA ASP A 125 3.52 12.67 -17.29
C ASP A 125 3.87 11.69 -18.41
N ARG A 126 4.49 10.58 -18.06
CA ARG A 126 4.78 9.47 -19.00
C ARG A 126 3.58 8.58 -19.29
N GLY A 127 2.45 8.78 -18.62
CA GLY A 127 1.25 7.95 -18.76
C GLY A 127 1.45 6.52 -18.27
N ILE A 128 2.29 6.32 -17.25
CA ILE A 128 2.50 5.04 -16.56
C ILE A 128 1.53 4.93 -15.37
N LEU A 129 1.41 6.01 -14.62
CA LEU A 129 0.52 6.15 -13.46
C LEU A 129 -0.61 7.13 -13.78
N ARG A 130 -1.77 6.89 -13.22
CA ARG A 130 -2.89 7.82 -13.18
C ARG A 130 -3.32 8.02 -11.74
N ALA A 131 -3.59 9.26 -11.36
CA ALA A 131 -4.17 9.62 -10.07
C ALA A 131 -5.51 10.33 -10.27
N ASP A 132 -6.56 9.78 -9.71
CA ASP A 132 -7.89 10.38 -9.64
C ASP A 132 -8.10 10.96 -8.25
N THR A 133 -8.78 12.11 -8.15
CA THR A 133 -9.07 12.74 -6.85
C THR A 133 -10.57 12.83 -6.65
N ILE A 134 -11.04 12.35 -5.50
CA ILE A 134 -12.40 12.52 -5.03
C ILE A 134 -12.41 13.11 -3.62
N TYR A 135 -13.56 13.56 -3.16
CA TYR A 135 -13.76 14.09 -1.82
C TYR A 135 -14.93 13.38 -1.17
N GLU A 136 -14.69 12.81 0.02
CA GLU A 136 -15.69 12.06 0.78
C GLU A 136 -15.86 12.64 2.19
N PRO A 137 -17.06 12.53 2.81
CA PRO A 137 -17.26 12.94 4.20
C PRO A 137 -16.28 12.23 5.12
N ARG A 138 -15.47 13.03 5.85
CA ARG A 138 -14.50 12.49 6.79
C ARG A 138 -15.18 11.83 7.97
N GLN A 139 -14.61 10.71 8.42
CA GLN A 139 -14.97 10.02 9.65
C GLN A 139 -13.80 10.12 10.64
N LEU A 140 -14.10 10.13 11.92
CA LEU A 140 -13.11 10.21 12.99
C LEU A 140 -13.10 8.89 13.78
N LEU A 141 -11.91 8.31 13.94
CA LEU A 141 -11.67 7.28 14.94
C LEU A 141 -11.47 7.98 16.27
N VAL A 142 -12.34 7.73 17.24
CA VAL A 142 -12.33 8.39 18.54
C VAL A 142 -12.24 7.39 19.68
N ILE A 143 -11.73 7.82 20.82
CA ILE A 143 -11.77 7.06 22.07
C ILE A 143 -13.16 7.28 22.66
N SER A 144 -13.97 6.21 22.72
CA SER A 144 -15.32 6.21 23.31
C SER A 144 -15.30 5.83 24.79
N ASP A 145 -14.30 5.05 25.22
CA ASP A 145 -14.10 4.59 26.58
C ASP A 145 -12.61 4.44 26.91
N THR A 146 -12.06 5.41 27.62
CA THR A 146 -10.65 5.43 28.01
C THR A 146 -10.28 4.29 28.97
N ALA A 147 -11.19 3.87 29.85
CA ALA A 147 -10.92 2.81 30.79
C ALA A 147 -10.78 1.45 30.05
N ARG A 148 -11.66 1.20 29.09
CA ARG A 148 -11.54 0.04 28.20
C ARG A 148 -10.26 0.08 27.40
N LEU A 149 -9.96 1.19 26.72
CA LEU A 149 -8.74 1.31 25.94
C LEU A 149 -7.50 1.01 26.77
N ASN A 150 -7.41 1.55 27.98
CA ASN A 150 -6.30 1.30 28.89
C ASN A 150 -6.19 -0.19 29.32
N SER A 151 -7.29 -0.92 29.39
CA SER A 151 -7.26 -2.36 29.73
C SER A 151 -6.67 -3.23 28.61
N TYR A 152 -6.70 -2.75 27.36
CA TYR A 152 -6.13 -3.42 26.19
C TYR A 152 -4.79 -2.81 25.75
N ARG A 153 -4.36 -1.69 26.36
CA ARG A 153 -3.12 -1.01 26.02
C ARG A 153 -1.92 -1.87 26.42
N LYS A 154 -1.00 -2.07 25.47
CA LYS A 154 0.27 -2.75 25.73
C LYS A 154 1.42 -1.76 25.74
N ALA A 155 2.36 -1.94 26.69
CA ALA A 155 3.53 -1.07 26.84
C ALA A 155 4.70 -1.47 25.92
N GLU A 156 4.74 -2.73 25.47
CA GLU A 156 5.80 -3.27 24.61
C GLU A 156 5.20 -4.01 23.42
N ALA A 157 5.93 -3.98 22.29
CA ALA A 157 5.57 -4.70 21.08
C ALA A 157 5.66 -6.22 21.32
N ASP A 158 4.55 -6.84 21.68
CA ASP A 158 4.37 -8.28 21.58
C ASP A 158 3.97 -8.62 20.14
N LEU A 159 4.18 -9.85 19.68
CA LEU A 159 3.88 -10.27 18.31
C LEU A 159 2.39 -10.19 17.95
N ASP A 160 1.52 -9.95 18.92
CA ASP A 160 0.06 -9.95 18.80
C ASP A 160 -0.55 -8.61 19.20
N PHE A 161 -0.23 -7.55 18.46
CA PHE A 161 -0.77 -6.22 18.71
C PHE A 161 -1.13 -5.49 17.41
N THR A 162 -2.04 -4.52 17.52
CA THR A 162 -2.36 -3.57 16.45
C THR A 162 -2.21 -2.14 16.97
N ASN A 163 -1.49 -1.29 16.28
CA ASN A 163 -1.46 0.13 16.61
C ASN A 163 -2.57 0.90 15.88
N VAL A 164 -2.97 2.04 16.45
CA VAL A 164 -4.06 2.86 15.92
C VAL A 164 -3.77 3.33 14.50
N LEU A 165 -2.50 3.62 14.18
CA LEU A 165 -2.10 4.02 12.84
C LEU A 165 -2.33 2.91 11.81
N SER A 166 -1.82 1.69 12.09
CA SER A 166 -1.99 0.57 11.16
C SER A 166 -3.47 0.20 10.98
N MET A 167 -4.26 0.30 12.04
CA MET A 167 -5.70 0.10 12.01
C MET A 167 -6.41 1.13 11.13
N ALA A 168 -6.11 2.43 11.28
CA ALA A 168 -6.69 3.48 10.44
C ALA A 168 -6.33 3.28 8.96
N VAL A 169 -5.06 2.96 8.65
CA VAL A 169 -4.61 2.65 7.29
C VAL A 169 -5.35 1.42 6.74
N GLN A 170 -5.49 0.38 7.54
CA GLN A 170 -6.18 -0.84 7.12
C GLN A 170 -7.68 -0.58 6.86
N MET A 171 -8.36 0.22 7.69
CA MET A 171 -9.73 0.66 7.42
C MET A 171 -9.86 1.44 6.12
N GLN A 172 -8.92 2.36 5.85
CA GLN A 172 -8.89 3.10 4.59
C GLN A 172 -8.74 2.18 3.38
N GLN A 173 -7.88 1.17 3.46
CA GLN A 173 -7.59 0.28 2.33
C GLN A 173 -8.65 -0.82 2.15
N SER A 174 -9.05 -1.50 3.23
CA SER A 174 -9.96 -2.65 3.15
C SER A 174 -11.42 -2.24 2.94
N TYR A 175 -11.85 -1.15 3.57
CA TYR A 175 -13.26 -0.71 3.55
C TYR A 175 -13.50 0.56 2.74
N PHE A 176 -12.45 1.13 2.12
CA PHE A 176 -12.53 2.44 1.48
C PHE A 176 -13.14 3.50 2.40
N MET A 177 -12.79 3.44 3.68
CA MET A 177 -13.38 4.29 4.70
C MET A 177 -12.52 5.54 4.90
N PRO A 178 -13.05 6.77 4.67
CA PRO A 178 -12.31 8.02 4.82
C PRO A 178 -12.12 8.39 6.30
N VAL A 179 -11.49 7.50 7.07
CA VAL A 179 -11.30 7.62 8.52
C VAL A 179 -9.95 8.26 8.85
N THR A 180 -9.97 9.17 9.82
CA THR A 180 -8.76 9.78 10.39
C THR A 180 -8.84 9.73 11.92
N PRO A 181 -7.72 9.74 12.66
CA PRO A 181 -7.77 9.86 14.10
C PRO A 181 -8.46 11.15 14.52
N GLY A 182 -9.31 11.04 15.51
CA GLY A 182 -9.96 12.17 16.17
C GLY A 182 -9.05 12.86 17.18
N PRO A 183 -9.47 14.01 17.74
CA PRO A 183 -8.73 14.70 18.77
C PRO A 183 -8.41 13.80 19.97
N GLY A 184 -7.15 13.81 20.41
CA GLY A 184 -6.68 13.05 21.56
C GLY A 184 -6.41 11.56 21.29
N VAL A 185 -6.56 11.09 20.06
CA VAL A 185 -6.15 9.73 19.65
C VAL A 185 -4.70 9.76 19.25
N GLU A 186 -3.83 9.19 20.07
CA GLU A 186 -2.42 9.03 19.77
C GLU A 186 -2.22 7.85 18.79
N MET A 187 -1.38 8.05 17.79
CA MET A 187 -1.16 7.10 16.68
C MET A 187 -0.38 5.85 17.08
N ASP A 188 0.42 5.97 18.11
CA ASP A 188 1.30 4.94 18.66
C ASP A 188 0.63 4.08 19.74
N ILE A 189 -0.63 4.33 20.09
CA ILE A 189 -1.37 3.47 21.01
C ILE A 189 -1.42 2.06 20.45
N MET A 190 -0.85 1.13 21.20
CA MET A 190 -0.91 -0.30 20.89
C MET A 190 -2.02 -0.97 21.68
N THR A 191 -2.79 -1.78 21.00
CA THR A 191 -3.85 -2.60 21.60
C THR A 191 -3.59 -4.07 21.37
N ASP A 192 -4.00 -4.91 22.33
CA ASP A 192 -3.90 -6.37 22.22
C ASP A 192 -4.77 -6.92 21.08
N GLY A 193 -4.27 -7.93 20.36
CA GLY A 193 -4.93 -8.61 19.26
C GLY A 193 -4.86 -7.92 17.91
N HIS A 194 -5.19 -8.67 16.87
CA HIS A 194 -5.12 -8.21 15.48
C HIS A 194 -6.43 -7.61 15.00
N PHE A 195 -6.34 -6.41 14.44
CA PHE A 195 -7.38 -5.86 13.59
C PHE A 195 -7.23 -6.46 12.19
N MET A 196 -8.21 -7.27 11.75
CA MET A 196 -8.06 -8.07 10.54
C MET A 196 -8.35 -7.30 9.25
N GLY A 197 -9.32 -6.37 9.26
CA GLY A 197 -9.70 -5.60 8.08
C GLY A 197 -10.38 -6.43 6.98
N ASP A 198 -10.97 -7.59 7.34
CA ASP A 198 -11.60 -8.51 6.39
C ASP A 198 -13.12 -8.59 6.53
N ASN A 199 -13.66 -8.20 7.69
CA ASN A 199 -15.08 -8.25 7.99
C ASN A 199 -15.49 -7.08 8.91
N TRP A 200 -16.20 -6.10 8.34
CA TRP A 200 -16.59 -4.89 9.05
C TRP A 200 -17.41 -5.15 10.32
N GLU A 201 -18.30 -6.12 10.32
CA GLU A 201 -19.10 -6.44 11.50
C GLU A 201 -18.22 -6.90 12.67
N LYS A 202 -17.27 -7.79 12.42
CA LYS A 202 -16.29 -8.25 13.43
C LYS A 202 -15.36 -7.13 13.85
N ASP A 203 -14.86 -6.35 12.90
CA ASP A 203 -13.89 -5.28 13.16
C ASP A 203 -14.55 -4.13 13.92
N SER A 204 -15.82 -3.83 13.68
CA SER A 204 -16.56 -2.82 14.46
C SER A 204 -16.77 -3.26 15.91
N LEU A 205 -17.07 -4.54 16.15
CA LEU A 205 -17.13 -5.11 17.50
C LEU A 205 -15.77 -5.08 18.19
N TRP A 206 -14.71 -5.43 17.48
CA TRP A 206 -13.33 -5.38 17.98
C TRP A 206 -12.94 -3.96 18.43
N LEU A 207 -13.34 -2.93 17.67
CA LEU A 207 -13.14 -1.53 18.04
C LEU A 207 -13.90 -1.17 19.33
N ASP A 208 -15.21 -1.52 19.40
CA ASP A 208 -16.08 -1.18 20.54
C ASP A 208 -15.61 -1.86 21.83
N GLU A 209 -15.16 -3.12 21.75
CA GLU A 209 -14.54 -3.83 22.87
C GLU A 209 -13.33 -3.09 23.46
N ARG A 210 -12.57 -2.39 22.63
CA ARG A 210 -11.36 -1.63 23.01
C ARG A 210 -11.64 -0.16 23.32
N GLY A 211 -12.93 0.22 23.39
CA GLY A 211 -13.31 1.60 23.68
C GLY A 211 -12.97 2.57 22.54
N LEU A 212 -12.90 2.06 21.31
CA LEU A 212 -12.71 2.83 20.09
C LEU A 212 -14.01 2.87 19.29
N ARG A 213 -14.27 3.95 18.59
CA ARG A 213 -15.46 4.09 17.74
C ARG A 213 -15.17 4.98 16.54
N ILE A 214 -15.85 4.72 15.44
CA ILE A 214 -15.87 5.60 14.28
C ILE A 214 -17.14 6.45 14.32
N ILE A 215 -16.97 7.75 14.15
CA ILE A 215 -18.06 8.72 14.10
C ILE A 215 -17.91 9.63 12.89
N PRO A 216 -18.99 10.16 12.32
CA PRO A 216 -18.90 11.26 11.36
C PRO A 216 -18.14 12.44 11.97
N ASP A 217 -17.33 13.14 11.15
CA ASP A 217 -16.68 14.37 11.62
C ASP A 217 -17.75 15.43 11.95
N PRO A 218 -17.83 15.91 13.22
CA PRO A 218 -18.82 16.90 13.62
C PRO A 218 -18.70 18.23 12.87
N GLN A 219 -17.53 18.52 12.29
CA GLN A 219 -17.27 19.71 11.49
C GLN A 219 -17.74 19.56 10.04
N GLY A 220 -18.18 18.37 9.64
CA GLY A 220 -18.59 18.08 8.26
C GLY A 220 -17.46 18.22 7.24
N SER A 221 -16.21 18.06 7.67
CA SER A 221 -15.05 18.19 6.80
C SER A 221 -15.04 17.09 5.75
N LEU A 222 -14.52 17.39 4.56
CA LEU A 222 -14.28 16.42 3.52
C LEU A 222 -12.81 15.94 3.57
N LEU A 223 -12.62 14.64 3.40
CA LEU A 223 -11.29 14.08 3.18
C LEU A 223 -11.02 14.00 1.67
N ARG A 224 -9.87 14.51 1.27
CA ARG A 224 -9.36 14.32 -0.10
C ARG A 224 -8.83 12.90 -0.24
N ILE A 225 -9.34 12.16 -1.22
CA ILE A 225 -8.88 10.80 -1.53
C ILE A 225 -8.20 10.82 -2.88
N VAL A 226 -6.96 10.37 -2.92
CA VAL A 226 -6.18 10.20 -4.16
C VAL A 226 -6.13 8.72 -4.48
N ILE A 227 -6.78 8.34 -5.58
CA ILE A 227 -6.88 6.96 -6.06
C ILE A 227 -5.83 6.74 -7.12
N PHE A 228 -4.87 5.87 -6.86
CA PHE A 228 -3.86 5.50 -7.83
C PHE A 228 -4.35 4.35 -8.72
N ASN A 229 -4.15 4.51 -10.02
CA ASN A 229 -4.49 3.54 -11.04
C ASN A 229 -3.34 3.39 -12.02
N ARG A 230 -3.22 2.21 -12.63
CA ARG A 230 -2.36 2.04 -13.80
C ARG A 230 -2.97 2.78 -14.98
N ALA A 231 -2.17 3.59 -15.66
CA ALA A 231 -2.60 4.18 -16.93
C ALA A 231 -2.63 3.12 -18.04
N LYS A 232 -3.61 3.19 -18.94
CA LYS A 232 -3.73 2.23 -20.04
C LYS A 232 -2.64 2.47 -21.09
N GLY A 233 -1.82 1.47 -21.38
CA GLY A 233 -1.19 1.33 -22.68
C GLY A 233 0.31 1.56 -22.83
N ARG A 234 1.13 1.71 -21.76
CA ARG A 234 2.59 1.85 -21.96
C ARG A 234 3.46 0.72 -21.40
N ILE A 235 3.09 0.08 -20.30
CA ILE A 235 3.84 -1.04 -19.70
C ILE A 235 2.93 -2.23 -19.52
#